data_9619f2acc8d9edb7bd2be5d29136bdc3
#
_entry.id   9619f2acc8d9edb7bd2be5d29136bdc3
#
_cell.length_a   1.000
_cell.length_b   1.000
_cell.length_c   1.000
_cell.angle_alpha   90.00
_cell.angle_beta   90.00
_cell.angle_gamma   90.00
#
_symmetry.space_group_name_H-M   'P 1'
#
loop_
_entity.id
_entity.type
_entity.pdbx_description
1 polymer ?
#
loop_
_entity_poly.entity_id
_entity_poly.type
_entity_poly.pdbx_seq_one_letter_code
_entity_poly.pdbx_strand_id
1 'polypeptide(L)'
;ATYTPVPLQAGTEPAPGTVRYQLGTEGTVDGKYWIPAEVDVSIRPGWFWHEHENSRVRTPENLLKLYFDSVGRGANLNLNVPPDRRGRIHEEDKKSLAGFRALLNELYSRNFASGARADSSSSWKGHGPEQVLDRKRATYWAAAPEDKNPCLALKLPEPAAFDVIRLAEPVQLGQRVRKFRVEVRENGRWSKWTEGSSIGARVLLKGRPVTADEVRVVLEESRAVPALCEVSLW
;
A
#
# COMPACT_ATOMS: atom_id res chain seq x y z
N ALA A 1 2.68 10.53 -2.98
CA ALA A 1 3.77 11.06 -2.15
C ALA A 1 3.86 12.58 -2.30
N THR A 2 4.33 13.27 -1.26
CA THR A 2 4.57 14.71 -1.30
C THR A 2 6.03 14.96 -1.69
N TYR A 3 6.28 15.93 -2.59
CA TYR A 3 7.61 16.28 -3.04
C TYR A 3 7.85 17.78 -2.90
N THR A 4 9.07 18.16 -2.56
CA THR A 4 9.57 19.50 -2.82
C THR A 4 10.49 19.39 -4.03
N PRO A 5 10.20 20.09 -5.15
CA PRO A 5 11.12 20.13 -6.27
C PRO A 5 12.47 20.66 -5.78
N VAL A 6 13.52 19.86 -5.95
CA VAL A 6 14.87 20.37 -5.77
C VAL A 6 15.14 21.25 -6.99
N PRO A 7 15.56 22.53 -6.83
CA PRO A 7 15.98 23.34 -7.96
C PRO A 7 17.09 22.58 -8.69
N LEU A 8 16.86 22.24 -9.95
CA LEU A 8 17.90 21.65 -10.80
C LEU A 8 18.94 22.74 -11.02
N GLN A 9 20.16 22.55 -10.53
CA GLN A 9 21.28 23.35 -10.99
C GLN A 9 21.55 22.94 -12.43
N ALA A 10 21.70 23.92 -13.31
CA ALA A 10 22.02 23.69 -14.72
C ALA A 10 23.24 22.74 -14.82
N GLY A 11 23.10 21.64 -15.54
CA GLY A 11 24.12 20.60 -15.69
C GLY A 11 24.11 19.49 -14.65
N THR A 12 23.16 19.47 -13.70
CA THR A 12 22.98 18.40 -12.70
C THR A 12 21.67 17.64 -12.88
N GLU A 13 21.10 17.69 -14.07
CA GLU A 13 19.90 16.90 -14.37
C GLU A 13 20.18 15.42 -14.15
N PRO A 14 19.41 14.72 -13.33
CA PRO A 14 19.54 13.27 -13.23
C PRO A 14 19.31 12.69 -14.62
N ALA A 15 20.15 11.75 -15.05
CA ALA A 15 19.91 11.03 -16.30
C ALA A 15 18.47 10.45 -16.30
N PRO A 16 17.78 10.45 -17.46
CA PRO A 16 16.44 9.87 -17.55
C PRO A 16 16.40 8.48 -16.92
N GLY A 17 15.46 8.23 -16.01
CA GLY A 17 15.32 6.97 -15.29
C GLY A 17 16.11 6.85 -13.98
N THR A 18 16.89 7.84 -13.57
CA THR A 18 17.57 7.87 -12.26
C THR A 18 16.76 8.67 -11.25
N VAL A 19 15.78 8.03 -10.65
CA VAL A 19 15.17 8.52 -9.41
C VAL A 19 15.85 7.81 -8.24
N ARG A 20 16.22 8.55 -7.19
CA ARG A 20 16.56 7.89 -5.93
C ARG A 20 15.35 7.07 -5.50
N TYR A 21 15.49 5.74 -5.55
CA TYR A 21 14.41 4.77 -5.28
C TYR A 21 13.63 5.10 -4.00
N GLN A 22 14.34 5.51 -2.94
CA GLN A 22 13.73 5.91 -1.67
C GLN A 22 12.79 7.12 -1.80
N LEU A 23 13.14 8.14 -2.58
CA LEU A 23 12.25 9.29 -2.80
C LEU A 23 11.00 8.91 -3.58
N GLY A 24 11.10 7.94 -4.50
CA GLY A 24 9.96 7.42 -5.24
C GLY A 24 8.95 6.66 -4.37
N THR A 25 9.43 5.93 -3.36
CA THR A 25 8.59 5.11 -2.48
C THR A 25 8.09 5.83 -1.23
N GLU A 26 8.87 6.76 -0.67
CA GLU A 26 8.58 7.43 0.59
C GLU A 26 8.13 8.89 0.40
N GLY A 27 8.50 9.51 -0.71
CA GLY A 27 8.31 10.93 -0.96
C GLY A 27 9.24 11.79 -0.11
N THR A 28 9.06 13.09 -0.17
CA THR A 28 9.78 14.05 0.66
C THR A 28 8.93 14.35 1.90
N VAL A 29 9.50 14.11 3.08
CA VAL A 29 8.93 14.58 4.34
C VAL A 29 8.79 16.11 4.24
N ASP A 30 7.60 16.64 4.52
CA ASP A 30 7.31 18.07 4.38
C ASP A 30 7.29 18.60 2.94
N GLY A 31 7.19 17.73 1.97
CA GLY A 31 7.06 18.10 0.56
C GLY A 31 5.92 19.07 0.31
N LYS A 32 6.22 20.15 -0.42
CA LYS A 32 5.29 21.25 -0.67
C LYS A 32 4.16 20.88 -1.62
N TYR A 33 4.40 19.92 -2.50
CA TYR A 33 3.45 19.50 -3.53
C TYR A 33 3.18 18.01 -3.43
N TRP A 34 1.95 17.60 -3.69
CA TRP A 34 1.61 16.20 -3.92
C TRP A 34 1.80 15.86 -5.40
N ILE A 35 2.61 14.85 -5.69
CA ILE A 35 2.87 14.36 -7.03
C ILE A 35 2.56 12.86 -7.03
N PRO A 36 1.70 12.36 -7.94
CA PRO A 36 1.49 10.92 -8.09
C PRO A 36 2.81 10.26 -8.49
N ALA A 37 3.19 9.21 -7.76
CA ALA A 37 4.34 8.41 -8.12
C ALA A 37 3.97 7.41 -9.21
N GLU A 38 4.84 7.24 -10.20
CA GLU A 38 4.76 6.20 -11.22
C GLU A 38 5.99 5.32 -11.14
N VAL A 39 5.79 4.01 -11.20
CA VAL A 39 6.83 3.00 -11.27
C VAL A 39 6.80 2.42 -12.67
N ASP A 40 7.84 2.69 -13.44
CA ASP A 40 8.00 2.21 -14.80
C ASP A 40 8.99 1.04 -14.84
N VAL A 41 8.53 -0.13 -15.30
CA VAL A 41 9.30 -1.36 -15.26
C VAL A 41 8.90 -2.30 -16.40
N SER A 42 9.88 -3.03 -16.95
CA SER A 42 9.59 -4.03 -17.98
C SER A 42 9.38 -5.42 -17.38
N ILE A 43 8.47 -6.20 -18.00
CA ILE A 43 8.28 -7.63 -17.68
C ILE A 43 9.50 -8.48 -18.07
N ARG A 44 10.36 -7.98 -18.96
CA ARG A 44 11.59 -8.60 -19.44
C ARG A 44 12.83 -7.88 -18.91
N PRO A 45 14.04 -8.44 -19.03
CA PRO A 45 15.27 -7.74 -18.67
C PRO A 45 15.48 -6.43 -19.44
N GLY A 46 15.11 -6.39 -20.73
CA GLY A 46 15.14 -5.21 -21.58
C GLY A 46 13.76 -4.62 -21.82
N TRP A 47 13.72 -3.45 -22.51
CA TRP A 47 12.50 -2.74 -22.88
C TRP A 47 11.87 -3.26 -24.18
N PHE A 48 12.65 -4.00 -24.97
CA PHE A 48 12.23 -4.61 -26.23
C PHE A 48 12.24 -6.13 -26.13
N TRP A 49 11.48 -6.79 -26.99
CA TRP A 49 11.44 -8.25 -27.04
C TRP A 49 12.72 -8.82 -27.68
N HIS A 50 13.31 -9.80 -27.03
CA HIS A 50 14.38 -10.63 -27.57
C HIS A 50 14.11 -12.10 -27.27
N GLU A 51 14.32 -12.99 -28.26
CA GLU A 51 14.02 -14.41 -28.13
C GLU A 51 14.82 -15.08 -27.01
N HIS A 52 16.09 -14.73 -26.85
CA HIS A 52 16.96 -15.27 -25.80
C HIS A 52 16.55 -14.85 -24.37
N GLU A 53 15.61 -13.92 -24.23
CA GLU A 53 15.07 -13.49 -22.94
C GLU A 53 13.78 -14.23 -22.54
N ASN A 54 13.25 -15.12 -23.39
CA ASN A 54 11.99 -15.83 -23.09
C ASN A 54 12.02 -16.59 -21.76
N SER A 55 13.16 -17.16 -21.38
CA SER A 55 13.36 -17.84 -20.09
C SER A 55 13.60 -16.88 -18.91
N ARG A 56 13.68 -15.57 -19.15
CA ARG A 56 13.99 -14.54 -18.16
C ARG A 56 12.83 -13.58 -17.92
N VAL A 57 11.65 -13.89 -18.44
CA VAL A 57 10.40 -13.17 -18.13
C VAL A 57 10.16 -13.20 -16.62
N ARG A 58 9.77 -12.07 -16.04
CA ARG A 58 9.44 -12.00 -14.60
C ARG A 58 8.36 -13.00 -14.25
N THR A 59 8.55 -13.71 -13.14
CA THR A 59 7.54 -14.68 -12.65
C THR A 59 6.31 -13.97 -12.10
N PRO A 60 5.16 -14.62 -11.99
CA PRO A 60 3.97 -14.08 -11.34
C PRO A 60 4.22 -13.53 -9.93
N GLU A 61 5.05 -14.22 -9.14
CA GLU A 61 5.42 -13.83 -7.78
C GLU A 61 6.28 -12.55 -7.77
N ASN A 62 7.20 -12.43 -8.75
CA ASN A 62 7.99 -11.20 -8.91
C ASN A 62 7.10 -10.01 -9.32
N LEU A 63 6.11 -10.22 -10.19
CA LEU A 63 5.12 -9.20 -10.54
C LEU A 63 4.23 -8.83 -9.34
N LEU A 64 3.85 -9.81 -8.51
CA LEU A 64 3.12 -9.55 -7.27
C LEU A 64 3.97 -8.72 -6.30
N LYS A 65 5.27 -9.01 -6.16
CA LYS A 65 6.18 -8.20 -5.36
C LYS A 65 6.25 -6.76 -5.87
N LEU A 66 6.40 -6.56 -7.19
CA LEU A 66 6.36 -5.23 -7.79
C LEU A 66 5.04 -4.50 -7.52
N TYR A 67 3.92 -5.21 -7.53
CA TYR A 67 2.62 -4.66 -7.19
C TYR A 67 2.59 -4.13 -5.74
N PHE A 68 3.11 -4.89 -4.76
CA PHE A 68 3.23 -4.42 -3.38
C PHE A 68 4.14 -3.20 -3.26
N ASP A 69 5.27 -3.18 -3.98
CA ASP A 69 6.26 -2.12 -3.92
C ASP A 69 5.82 -0.84 -4.68
N SER A 70 4.83 -0.92 -5.56
CA SER A 70 4.31 0.21 -6.36
C SER A 70 2.87 0.56 -5.99
N VAL A 71 1.90 -0.17 -6.49
CA VAL A 71 0.46 0.05 -6.23
C VAL A 71 0.15 -0.08 -4.74
N GLY A 72 0.80 -1.01 -4.06
CA GLY A 72 0.72 -1.20 -2.63
C GLY A 72 1.27 -0.02 -1.82
N ARG A 73 2.02 0.88 -2.44
CA ARG A 73 2.53 2.14 -1.85
C ARG A 73 1.80 3.38 -2.37
N GLY A 74 0.68 3.20 -3.09
CA GLY A 74 -0.09 4.29 -3.66
C GLY A 74 0.50 4.89 -4.93
N ALA A 75 1.51 4.23 -5.55
CA ALA A 75 2.03 4.59 -6.86
C ALA A 75 1.20 3.97 -7.99
N ASN A 76 1.38 4.47 -9.21
CA ASN A 76 0.93 3.82 -10.42
C ASN A 76 2.00 2.83 -10.92
N LEU A 77 1.60 1.66 -11.39
CA LEU A 77 2.51 0.69 -12.03
C LEU A 77 2.32 0.74 -13.55
N ASN A 78 3.33 1.23 -14.25
CA ASN A 78 3.44 1.16 -15.70
C ASN A 78 4.31 -0.04 -16.08
N LEU A 79 3.67 -1.15 -16.45
CA LEU A 79 4.37 -2.39 -16.80
C LEU A 79 4.53 -2.47 -18.31
N ASN A 80 5.76 -2.32 -18.80
CA ASN A 80 6.08 -2.55 -20.21
C ASN A 80 6.02 -4.05 -20.55
N VAL A 81 5.23 -4.38 -21.58
CA VAL A 81 5.10 -5.73 -22.15
C VAL A 81 5.38 -5.62 -23.66
N PRO A 82 6.63 -5.80 -24.10
CA PRO A 82 6.98 -5.57 -25.49
C PRO A 82 6.39 -6.63 -26.42
N PRO A 83 5.90 -6.24 -27.63
CA PRO A 83 5.45 -7.19 -28.63
C PRO A 83 6.63 -7.96 -29.22
N ASP A 84 6.42 -9.22 -29.60
CA ASP A 84 7.36 -10.03 -30.35
C ASP A 84 7.41 -9.60 -31.84
N ARG A 85 8.24 -10.28 -32.64
CA ARG A 85 8.38 -9.98 -34.08
C ARG A 85 7.10 -10.11 -34.90
N ARG A 86 6.06 -10.80 -34.37
CA ARG A 86 4.74 -10.95 -34.97
C ARG A 86 3.80 -9.79 -34.60
N GLY A 87 4.24 -8.83 -33.78
CA GLY A 87 3.43 -7.75 -33.24
C GLY A 87 2.45 -8.20 -32.14
N ARG A 88 2.74 -9.31 -31.46
CA ARG A 88 1.89 -9.91 -30.42
C ARG A 88 2.65 -10.03 -29.10
N ILE A 89 1.92 -10.04 -27.98
CA ILE A 89 2.48 -10.42 -26.69
C ILE A 89 2.89 -11.91 -26.78
N HIS A 90 4.17 -12.17 -26.46
CA HIS A 90 4.74 -13.53 -26.49
C HIS A 90 4.06 -14.45 -25.46
N GLU A 91 4.06 -15.75 -25.70
CA GLU A 91 3.34 -16.72 -24.87
C GLU A 91 3.88 -16.79 -23.43
N GLU A 92 5.20 -16.64 -23.22
CA GLU A 92 5.77 -16.60 -21.87
C GLU A 92 5.33 -15.34 -21.09
N ASP A 93 5.20 -14.17 -21.74
CA ASP A 93 4.69 -12.97 -21.11
C ASP A 93 3.22 -13.13 -20.73
N LYS A 94 2.40 -13.73 -21.62
CA LYS A 94 0.99 -14.03 -21.34
C LYS A 94 0.84 -14.97 -20.15
N LYS A 95 1.66 -16.03 -20.10
CA LYS A 95 1.66 -16.98 -18.98
C LYS A 95 1.96 -16.30 -17.65
N SER A 96 3.00 -15.46 -17.63
CA SER A 96 3.35 -14.69 -16.42
C SER A 96 2.24 -13.73 -15.99
N LEU A 97 1.66 -12.98 -16.94
CA LEU A 97 0.55 -12.06 -16.66
C LEU A 97 -0.69 -12.80 -16.16
N ALA A 98 -1.02 -13.96 -16.75
CA ALA A 98 -2.14 -14.78 -16.30
C ALA A 98 -1.94 -15.31 -14.87
N GLY A 99 -0.73 -15.79 -14.57
CA GLY A 99 -0.36 -16.20 -13.21
C GLY A 99 -0.41 -15.07 -12.21
N PHE A 100 0.11 -13.89 -12.57
CA PHE A 100 0.00 -12.68 -11.74
C PHE A 100 -1.45 -12.31 -11.47
N ARG A 101 -2.33 -12.37 -12.49
CA ARG A 101 -3.76 -12.12 -12.31
C ARG A 101 -4.39 -13.15 -11.37
N ALA A 102 -4.01 -14.42 -11.44
CA ALA A 102 -4.49 -15.46 -10.53
C ALA A 102 -4.11 -15.15 -9.08
N LEU A 103 -2.84 -14.77 -8.82
CA LEU A 103 -2.37 -14.36 -7.50
C LEU A 103 -3.12 -13.13 -6.95
N LEU A 104 -3.42 -12.14 -7.79
CA LEU A 104 -4.22 -10.98 -7.37
C LEU A 104 -5.68 -11.38 -7.06
N ASN A 105 -6.27 -12.27 -7.85
CA ASN A 105 -7.63 -12.76 -7.60
C ASN A 105 -7.69 -13.54 -6.28
N GLU A 106 -6.69 -14.37 -5.98
CA GLU A 106 -6.57 -15.08 -4.73
C GLU A 106 -6.42 -14.11 -3.55
N LEU A 107 -5.45 -13.18 -3.64
CA LEU A 107 -5.22 -12.16 -2.62
C LEU A 107 -6.50 -11.39 -2.28
N TYR A 108 -7.25 -10.96 -3.29
CA TYR A 108 -8.44 -10.12 -3.08
C TYR A 108 -9.76 -10.89 -3.05
N SER A 109 -9.72 -12.23 -2.93
CA SER A 109 -10.91 -13.08 -2.96
C SER A 109 -11.88 -12.80 -1.82
N ARG A 110 -11.36 -12.49 -0.61
CA ARG A 110 -12.17 -12.19 0.58
C ARG A 110 -11.47 -11.14 1.43
N ASN A 111 -12.17 -10.03 1.69
CA ASN A 111 -11.74 -9.07 2.72
C ASN A 111 -12.28 -9.49 4.08
N PHE A 112 -11.40 -9.97 4.98
CA PHE A 112 -11.78 -10.43 6.32
C PHE A 112 -12.23 -9.29 7.25
N ALA A 113 -11.88 -8.02 6.95
CA ALA A 113 -12.42 -6.87 7.67
C ALA A 113 -13.90 -6.56 7.29
N SER A 114 -14.45 -7.23 6.27
CA SER A 114 -15.86 -7.04 5.90
C SER A 114 -16.77 -7.57 7.00
N GLY A 115 -17.66 -6.71 7.52
CA GLY A 115 -18.55 -7.02 8.63
C GLY A 115 -17.90 -6.95 10.02
N ALA A 116 -16.63 -6.51 10.10
CA ALA A 116 -15.99 -6.25 11.38
C ALA A 116 -16.66 -5.09 12.11
N ARG A 117 -16.55 -5.11 13.44
CA ARG A 117 -16.85 -3.95 14.28
C ARG A 117 -15.58 -3.15 14.49
N ALA A 118 -15.64 -1.85 14.22
CA ALA A 118 -14.55 -0.93 14.49
C ALA A 118 -14.77 -0.20 15.82
N ASP A 119 -13.67 0.00 16.54
CA ASP A 119 -13.60 0.79 17.78
C ASP A 119 -12.33 1.62 17.76
N SER A 120 -12.23 2.67 18.58
CA SER A 120 -11.07 3.53 18.64
C SER A 120 -10.83 4.09 20.02
N SER A 121 -9.59 4.50 20.32
CA SER A 121 -9.23 5.20 21.55
C SER A 121 -10.00 6.50 21.74
N SER A 122 -10.27 7.18 20.63
CA SER A 122 -11.04 8.41 20.56
C SER A 122 -11.55 8.66 19.15
N SER A 123 -12.51 9.57 19.00
CA SER A 123 -13.00 10.00 17.68
C SER A 123 -13.32 11.48 17.68
N TRP A 124 -12.91 12.18 16.63
CA TRP A 124 -13.39 13.54 16.41
C TRP A 124 -14.87 13.52 16.01
N LYS A 125 -15.62 14.51 16.45
CA LYS A 125 -17.06 14.61 16.19
C LYS A 125 -17.40 14.44 14.70
N GLY A 126 -18.20 13.45 14.37
CA GLY A 126 -18.62 13.12 13.01
C GLY A 126 -17.65 12.23 12.23
N HIS A 127 -16.56 11.78 12.85
CA HIS A 127 -15.52 10.93 12.23
C HIS A 127 -15.29 9.65 13.05
N GLY A 128 -16.30 8.80 13.09
CA GLY A 128 -16.29 7.55 13.86
C GLY A 128 -15.47 6.43 13.22
N PRO A 129 -15.06 5.42 14.04
CA PRO A 129 -14.21 4.34 13.57
C PRO A 129 -14.86 3.44 12.51
N GLU A 130 -16.19 3.34 12.46
CA GLU A 130 -16.93 2.57 11.46
C GLU A 130 -16.70 3.03 10.02
N GLN A 131 -16.28 4.29 9.83
CA GLN A 131 -16.06 4.90 8.53
C GLN A 131 -14.87 4.30 7.79
N VAL A 132 -13.96 3.60 8.47
CA VAL A 132 -12.86 2.90 7.79
C VAL A 132 -13.29 1.62 7.09
N LEU A 133 -14.52 1.15 7.32
CA LEU A 133 -15.08 -0.08 6.79
C LEU A 133 -16.12 0.15 5.68
N ASP A 134 -16.56 1.38 5.46
CA ASP A 134 -17.68 1.73 4.56
C ASP A 134 -17.31 1.77 3.07
N ARG A 135 -16.01 1.60 2.75
CA ARG A 135 -15.42 1.63 1.39
C ARG A 135 -15.57 2.98 0.66
N LYS A 136 -15.81 4.07 1.39
CA LYS A 136 -15.92 5.41 0.84
C LYS A 136 -14.67 6.21 1.15
N ARG A 137 -13.98 6.71 0.15
CA ARG A 137 -12.77 7.54 0.33
C ARG A 137 -13.05 8.92 0.93
N ALA A 138 -14.30 9.38 0.88
CA ALA A 138 -14.69 10.68 1.40
C ALA A 138 -14.98 10.68 2.92
N THR A 139 -15.32 9.52 3.47
CA THR A 139 -15.53 9.31 4.90
C THR A 139 -14.27 8.79 5.56
N TYR A 140 -14.04 9.10 6.81
CA TYR A 140 -12.84 8.69 7.53
C TYR A 140 -13.03 8.77 9.04
N TRP A 141 -12.38 7.91 9.76
CA TRP A 141 -12.13 8.09 11.18
C TRP A 141 -11.02 9.11 11.39
N ALA A 142 -11.17 9.98 12.40
CA ALA A 142 -10.10 10.84 12.88
C ALA A 142 -10.07 10.77 14.41
N ALA A 143 -8.87 10.69 14.99
CA ALA A 143 -8.70 10.75 16.44
C ALA A 143 -9.12 12.12 17.00
N ALA A 144 -9.46 12.18 18.28
CA ALA A 144 -9.63 13.46 18.95
C ALA A 144 -8.28 14.21 19.05
N PRO A 145 -8.24 15.55 18.94
CA PRO A 145 -6.99 16.32 18.93
C PRO A 145 -6.11 16.12 20.18
N GLU A 146 -6.72 15.83 21.31
CA GLU A 146 -6.06 15.60 22.60
C GLU A 146 -5.54 14.19 22.79
N ASP A 147 -5.90 13.23 21.92
CA ASP A 147 -5.46 11.84 22.02
C ASP A 147 -3.96 11.74 21.73
N LYS A 148 -3.20 11.29 22.72
CA LYS A 148 -1.73 11.14 22.61
C LYS A 148 -1.31 9.76 22.11
N ASN A 149 -2.23 8.80 22.10
CA ASN A 149 -1.96 7.42 21.68
C ASN A 149 -3.10 6.90 20.78
N PRO A 150 -3.36 7.55 19.65
CA PRO A 150 -4.48 7.20 18.80
C PRO A 150 -4.39 5.78 18.28
N CYS A 151 -5.46 5.03 18.47
CA CYS A 151 -5.55 3.62 18.11
C CYS A 151 -6.93 3.32 17.52
N LEU A 152 -6.93 2.56 16.43
CA LEU A 152 -8.15 2.03 15.81
C LEU A 152 -8.10 0.52 15.85
N ALA A 153 -9.13 -0.11 16.39
CA ALA A 153 -9.24 -1.55 16.54
C ALA A 153 -10.40 -2.12 15.71
N LEU A 154 -10.18 -3.30 15.15
CA LEU A 154 -11.20 -4.09 14.48
C LEU A 154 -11.42 -5.39 15.24
N LYS A 155 -12.68 -5.74 15.50
CA LYS A 155 -13.13 -7.06 15.89
C LYS A 155 -13.78 -7.73 14.69
N LEU A 156 -13.14 -8.78 14.17
CA LEU A 156 -13.66 -9.55 13.04
C LEU A 156 -14.90 -10.37 13.46
N PRO A 157 -15.80 -10.69 12.53
CA PRO A 157 -16.97 -11.52 12.84
C PRO A 157 -16.61 -12.91 13.38
N GLU A 158 -15.50 -13.45 12.91
CA GLU A 158 -14.93 -14.75 13.27
C GLU A 158 -13.40 -14.70 13.17
N PRO A 159 -12.65 -15.58 13.85
CA PRO A 159 -11.22 -15.71 13.64
C PRO A 159 -10.91 -16.00 12.17
N ALA A 160 -9.97 -15.28 11.57
CA ALA A 160 -9.58 -15.42 10.17
C ALA A 160 -8.07 -15.56 10.04
N ALA A 161 -7.63 -16.36 9.06
CA ALA A 161 -6.24 -16.46 8.67
C ALA A 161 -5.94 -15.42 7.59
N PHE A 162 -4.98 -14.52 7.86
CA PHE A 162 -4.58 -13.46 6.93
C PHE A 162 -3.08 -13.15 7.06
N ASP A 163 -2.51 -12.55 6.04
CA ASP A 163 -1.12 -12.09 6.04
C ASP A 163 -0.93 -10.69 5.41
N VAL A 164 -2.01 -10.06 4.93
CA VAL A 164 -1.96 -8.75 4.28
C VAL A 164 -2.94 -7.77 4.91
N ILE A 165 -2.48 -6.56 5.17
CA ILE A 165 -3.32 -5.43 5.57
C ILE A 165 -3.17 -4.26 4.58
N ARG A 166 -4.27 -3.60 4.28
CA ARG A 166 -4.30 -2.31 3.59
C ARG A 166 -4.81 -1.23 4.52
N LEU A 167 -4.05 -0.13 4.55
CA LEU A 167 -4.44 1.11 5.22
C LEU A 167 -4.47 2.25 4.20
N ALA A 168 -5.33 3.24 4.41
CA ALA A 168 -5.35 4.46 3.62
C ALA A 168 -5.72 5.67 4.48
N GLU A 169 -5.03 6.79 4.24
CA GLU A 169 -5.39 8.10 4.76
C GLU A 169 -6.31 8.83 3.77
N PRO A 170 -7.23 9.70 4.24
CA PRO A 170 -8.03 10.55 3.37
C PRO A 170 -7.14 11.57 2.67
N VAL A 171 -6.92 11.39 1.36
CA VAL A 171 -5.96 12.19 0.56
C VAL A 171 -6.26 13.69 0.57
N GLN A 172 -7.53 14.08 0.73
CA GLN A 172 -7.95 15.48 0.85
C GLN A 172 -7.39 16.18 2.10
N LEU A 173 -6.98 15.43 3.11
CA LEU A 173 -6.35 15.95 4.33
C LEU A 173 -4.81 15.92 4.26
N GLY A 174 -4.25 15.35 3.20
CA GLY A 174 -2.82 15.10 3.05
C GLY A 174 -2.32 13.91 3.87
N GLN A 175 -1.05 13.59 3.70
CA GLN A 175 -0.37 12.51 4.44
C GLN A 175 0.02 13.03 5.84
N ARG A 176 -0.51 12.41 6.88
CA ARG A 176 -0.34 12.86 8.28
C ARG A 176 0.48 11.89 9.11
N VAL A 177 0.25 10.58 8.92
CA VAL A 177 0.92 9.52 9.69
C VAL A 177 2.39 9.42 9.30
N ARG A 178 3.26 9.34 10.31
CA ARG A 178 4.74 9.26 10.18
C ARG A 178 5.30 7.96 10.68
N LYS A 179 4.61 7.36 11.63
CA LYS A 179 4.97 6.06 12.18
C LYS A 179 3.73 5.39 12.75
N PHE A 180 3.59 4.13 12.44
CA PHE A 180 2.51 3.30 12.94
C PHE A 180 2.96 1.85 13.10
N ARG A 181 2.24 1.12 13.92
CA ARG A 181 2.33 -0.34 13.99
C ARG A 181 0.95 -0.96 13.95
N VAL A 182 0.90 -2.17 13.44
CA VAL A 182 -0.28 -3.02 13.47
C VAL A 182 -0.02 -4.16 14.45
N GLU A 183 -0.97 -4.40 15.31
CA GLU A 183 -0.93 -5.48 16.28
C GLU A 183 -2.11 -6.41 16.07
N VAL A 184 -1.92 -7.69 16.34
CA VAL A 184 -2.94 -8.73 16.32
C VAL A 184 -3.11 -9.34 17.70
N ARG A 185 -4.30 -9.80 18.02
CA ARG A 185 -4.58 -10.47 19.29
C ARG A 185 -4.56 -11.98 19.09
N GLU A 186 -3.51 -12.61 19.62
CA GLU A 186 -3.32 -14.05 19.59
C GLU A 186 -3.32 -14.59 21.02
N ASN A 187 -4.11 -15.61 21.29
CA ASN A 187 -4.22 -16.22 22.62
C ASN A 187 -4.49 -15.20 23.76
N GLY A 188 -5.32 -14.20 23.45
CA GLY A 188 -5.70 -13.15 24.42
C GLY A 188 -4.68 -12.05 24.62
N ARG A 189 -3.51 -12.08 23.93
CA ARG A 189 -2.43 -11.10 24.06
C ARG A 189 -2.22 -10.34 22.75
N TRP A 190 -2.01 -9.03 22.84
CA TRP A 190 -1.61 -8.21 21.72
C TRP A 190 -0.13 -8.41 21.42
N SER A 191 0.20 -8.62 20.15
CA SER A 191 1.57 -8.71 19.65
C SER A 191 1.73 -7.87 18.39
N LYS A 192 2.89 -7.24 18.24
CA LYS A 192 3.22 -6.51 17.01
C LYS A 192 3.27 -7.49 15.84
N TRP A 193 2.55 -7.16 14.77
CA TRP A 193 2.49 -7.97 13.55
C TRP A 193 3.26 -7.33 12.40
N THR A 194 3.04 -6.03 12.15
CA THR A 194 3.79 -5.26 11.14
C THR A 194 3.85 -3.79 11.55
N GLU A 195 4.65 -3.00 10.85
CA GLU A 195 4.83 -1.58 11.11
C GLU A 195 5.18 -0.83 9.83
N GLY A 196 5.10 0.51 9.85
CA GLY A 196 5.48 1.36 8.74
C GLY A 196 5.72 2.80 9.16
N SER A 197 6.37 3.55 8.26
CA SER A 197 6.69 4.96 8.47
C SER A 197 5.61 5.90 7.92
N SER A 198 4.83 5.49 6.93
CA SER A 198 3.80 6.33 6.33
C SER A 198 2.68 5.49 5.74
N ILE A 199 1.48 6.06 5.68
CA ILE A 199 0.31 5.41 5.08
C ILE A 199 -0.02 6.07 3.73
N GLY A 200 -0.31 7.38 3.73
CA GLY A 200 -0.68 8.12 2.53
C GLY A 200 -1.96 7.61 1.87
N ALA A 201 -2.04 7.75 0.55
CA ALA A 201 -3.20 7.33 -0.23
C ALA A 201 -3.49 5.83 -0.14
N ARG A 202 -2.47 5.02 0.14
CA ARG A 202 -2.55 3.56 0.34
C ARG A 202 -1.21 3.03 0.84
N VAL A 203 -1.27 2.08 1.76
CA VAL A 203 -0.17 1.16 2.05
C VAL A 203 -0.71 -0.26 2.14
N LEU A 204 -0.08 -1.19 1.41
CA LEU A 204 -0.25 -2.62 1.54
C LEU A 204 0.96 -3.17 2.28
N LEU A 205 0.72 -3.87 3.38
CA LEU A 205 1.79 -4.51 4.14
C LEU A 205 1.52 -6.01 4.23
N LYS A 206 2.56 -6.79 3.98
CA LYS A 206 2.55 -8.23 4.20
C LYS A 206 3.27 -8.53 5.51
N GLY A 207 2.56 -9.16 6.43
CA GLY A 207 3.09 -9.68 7.68
C GLY A 207 3.35 -11.19 7.61
N ARG A 208 3.69 -11.79 8.74
CA ARG A 208 3.63 -13.24 8.88
C ARG A 208 2.17 -13.71 8.80
N PRO A 209 1.88 -14.92 8.30
CA PRO A 209 0.54 -15.48 8.40
C PRO A 209 0.12 -15.59 9.87
N VAL A 210 -1.12 -15.14 10.18
CA VAL A 210 -1.69 -15.19 11.52
C VAL A 210 -3.14 -15.63 11.46
N THR A 211 -3.63 -16.22 12.55
CA THR A 211 -5.07 -16.45 12.75
C THR A 211 -5.50 -15.62 13.96
N ALA A 212 -6.30 -14.60 13.71
CA ALA A 212 -6.77 -13.69 14.76
C ALA A 212 -8.19 -13.19 14.46
N ASP A 213 -8.86 -12.71 15.48
CA ASP A 213 -10.18 -12.07 15.38
C ASP A 213 -10.15 -10.60 15.80
N GLU A 214 -9.01 -10.12 16.32
CA GLU A 214 -8.81 -8.71 16.65
C GLU A 214 -7.49 -8.18 16.08
N VAL A 215 -7.59 -7.02 15.44
CA VAL A 215 -6.46 -6.29 14.85
C VAL A 215 -6.56 -4.84 15.28
N ARG A 216 -5.43 -4.21 15.63
CA ARG A 216 -5.41 -2.76 15.88
C ARG A 216 -4.26 -2.06 15.20
N VAL A 217 -4.53 -0.84 14.77
CA VAL A 217 -3.56 0.09 14.19
C VAL A 217 -3.27 1.15 15.23
N VAL A 218 -2.04 1.22 15.70
CA VAL A 218 -1.57 2.23 16.64
C VAL A 218 -0.78 3.27 15.87
N LEU A 219 -1.20 4.53 15.94
CA LEU A 219 -0.58 5.63 15.22
C LEU A 219 0.40 6.34 16.16
N GLU A 220 1.70 6.01 16.02
CA GLU A 220 2.74 6.41 16.98
C GLU A 220 3.21 7.86 16.77
N GLU A 221 3.29 8.29 15.50
CA GLU A 221 3.72 9.65 15.15
C GLU A 221 2.86 10.19 14.00
N SER A 222 2.42 11.44 14.14
CA SER A 222 1.64 12.13 13.12
C SER A 222 1.95 13.64 13.13
N ARG A 223 1.90 14.27 11.95
CA ARG A 223 2.09 15.73 11.80
C ARG A 223 0.89 16.56 12.24
N ALA A 224 -0.28 15.97 12.15
CA ALA A 224 -1.56 16.56 12.51
C ALA A 224 -2.44 15.44 13.05
N VAL A 225 -3.64 15.76 13.52
CA VAL A 225 -4.62 14.77 13.96
C VAL A 225 -4.69 13.64 12.93
N PRO A 226 -4.34 12.40 13.30
CA PRO A 226 -4.32 11.30 12.35
C PRO A 226 -5.74 10.89 11.94
N ALA A 227 -5.86 10.44 10.70
CA ALA A 227 -7.12 10.01 10.13
C ALA A 227 -6.89 8.82 9.18
N LEU A 228 -7.84 7.87 9.18
CA LEU A 228 -7.84 6.72 8.27
C LEU A 228 -9.19 6.63 7.57
N CYS A 229 -9.19 6.40 6.26
CA CYS A 229 -10.40 6.19 5.47
C CYS A 229 -10.61 4.72 5.07
N GLU A 230 -9.60 3.86 5.29
CA GLU A 230 -9.73 2.43 4.97
C GLU A 230 -8.83 1.56 5.83
N VAL A 231 -9.39 0.42 6.28
CA VAL A 231 -8.67 -0.74 6.82
C VAL A 231 -9.27 -1.99 6.18
N SER A 232 -8.42 -2.80 5.54
CA SER A 232 -8.82 -4.07 4.92
C SER A 232 -7.79 -5.15 5.20
N LEU A 233 -8.22 -6.43 5.24
CA LEU A 233 -7.41 -7.60 5.61
C LEU A 233 -7.61 -8.74 4.60
N TRP A 234 -6.53 -9.41 4.21
CA TRP A 234 -6.52 -10.58 3.35
C TRP A 234 -5.56 -11.66 3.82
#